data_ad978f9b7fc71880afa404596c12ae5a
#
_entry.id   ad978f9b7fc71880afa404596c12ae5a
#
_cell.length_a   1.000
_cell.length_b   1.000
_cell.length_c   1.000
_cell.angle_alpha   90.00
_cell.angle_beta   90.00
_cell.angle_gamma   90.00
#
_symmetry.space_group_name_H-M   'P 1'
#
loop_
_entity.id
_entity.type
_entity.pdbx_description
1 polymer ?
#
loop_
_entity_poly.entity_id
_entity_poly.type
_entity_poly.pdbx_seq_one_letter_code
_entity_poly.pdbx_strand_id
1 'polypeptide(L)'
;MVGRIKTGLALGALAAAFVFQAPLRAQDSMQQDKMQSDTMKHDKMMQDDKMMHETKALFTGKFHGKVHKTEGRATVYQDADGKPVLRLKDFKTSNGPDVHVVLVAANAGDAKSLKSDTERIELGKLRGNEGDQNYEIPAGTDLTKFGAVLIYCERFNAVFGVAPLEKF
;
A
#
# COMPACT_ATOMS: atom_id res chain seq x y z
N MET A 1 -56.25 -32.50 -61.74
CA MET A 1 -55.38 -32.46 -62.92
C MET A 1 -53.94 -32.38 -62.39
N VAL A 2 -53.30 -33.48 -62.24
CA VAL A 2 -52.37 -34.19 -63.14
C VAL A 2 -51.17 -33.27 -63.50
N GLY A 3 -50.02 -33.74 -63.11
CA GLY A 3 -48.76 -33.22 -63.58
C GLY A 3 -47.55 -33.72 -62.72
N ARG A 4 -47.25 -35.04 -62.88
CA ARG A 4 -45.97 -35.69 -62.45
C ARG A 4 -44.87 -35.30 -63.44
N ILE A 5 -43.60 -35.35 -63.05
CA ILE A 5 -42.40 -35.92 -63.73
C ILE A 5 -41.18 -35.55 -62.86
N LYS A 6 -40.51 -36.46 -62.21
CA LYS A 6 -39.42 -37.41 -62.44
C LYS A 6 -38.02 -36.79 -62.47
N THR A 7 -37.27 -37.28 -61.52
CA THR A 7 -35.90 -37.87 -61.53
C THR A 7 -34.71 -37.08 -61.97
N GLY A 8 -33.70 -37.13 -61.09
CA GLY A 8 -32.29 -36.77 -61.36
C GLY A 8 -31.39 -37.09 -60.17
N LEU A 9 -30.87 -38.33 -60.20
CA LEU A 9 -29.86 -38.87 -59.29
C LEU A 9 -28.47 -38.34 -59.71
N ALA A 10 -27.68 -37.75 -58.81
CA ALA A 10 -26.22 -37.62 -58.98
C ALA A 10 -25.55 -37.71 -57.63
N LEU A 11 -24.79 -38.77 -57.43
CA LEU A 11 -23.84 -39.02 -56.40
C LEU A 11 -22.65 -38.01 -56.57
N GLY A 12 -22.24 -37.34 -55.51
CA GLY A 12 -21.02 -36.61 -55.44
C GLY A 12 -20.46 -36.63 -54.01
N ALA A 13 -19.62 -37.63 -53.74
CA ALA A 13 -18.86 -37.67 -52.51
C ALA A 13 -17.74 -36.61 -52.54
N LEU A 14 -17.79 -35.62 -51.65
CA LEU A 14 -16.65 -34.79 -51.35
C LEU A 14 -16.38 -34.90 -49.84
N ALA A 15 -15.28 -35.56 -49.54
CA ALA A 15 -14.67 -35.55 -48.21
C ALA A 15 -14.14 -34.15 -47.88
N ALA A 16 -14.80 -33.43 -47.00
CA ALA A 16 -14.27 -32.20 -46.41
C ALA A 16 -13.51 -32.59 -45.15
N ALA A 17 -12.19 -32.50 -45.23
CA ALA A 17 -11.32 -32.60 -44.08
C ALA A 17 -11.60 -31.40 -43.14
N PHE A 18 -12.17 -31.64 -41.99
CA PHE A 18 -12.27 -30.68 -40.89
C PHE A 18 -10.89 -30.52 -40.31
N VAL A 19 -10.19 -29.46 -40.70
CA VAL A 19 -9.01 -28.95 -40.00
C VAL A 19 -9.52 -28.34 -38.71
N PHE A 20 -9.29 -29.03 -37.60
CA PHE A 20 -9.53 -28.53 -36.25
C PHE A 20 -8.46 -27.46 -35.98
N GLN A 21 -8.77 -26.20 -36.26
CA GLN A 21 -7.96 -25.07 -35.78
C GLN A 21 -8.34 -24.81 -34.32
N ALA A 22 -7.49 -25.27 -33.44
CA ALA A 22 -7.56 -24.89 -32.02
C ALA A 22 -7.35 -23.35 -31.92
N PRO A 23 -8.18 -22.62 -31.15
CA PRO A 23 -7.94 -21.20 -30.94
C PRO A 23 -6.75 -21.01 -29.98
N LEU A 24 -5.62 -20.57 -30.51
CA LEU A 24 -4.53 -19.96 -29.75
C LEU A 24 -5.01 -18.58 -29.23
N ARG A 25 -5.82 -18.59 -28.17
CA ARG A 25 -6.34 -17.34 -27.58
C ARG A 25 -6.21 -17.26 -26.06
N ALA A 26 -5.49 -18.20 -25.44
CA ALA A 26 -5.36 -18.23 -23.97
C ALA A 26 -4.05 -17.65 -23.44
N GLN A 27 -3.10 -17.27 -24.29
CA GLN A 27 -1.81 -16.74 -23.85
C GLN A 27 -1.66 -15.21 -23.94
N ASP A 28 -2.54 -14.55 -24.70
CA ASP A 28 -2.45 -13.09 -24.90
C ASP A 28 -3.15 -12.29 -23.76
N SER A 29 -4.17 -12.89 -23.12
CA SER A 29 -4.89 -12.23 -22.04
C SER A 29 -4.08 -12.12 -20.73
N MET A 30 -3.20 -13.10 -20.45
CA MET A 30 -2.34 -13.02 -19.23
C MET A 30 -1.21 -12.00 -19.35
N GLN A 31 -0.74 -11.71 -20.57
CA GLN A 31 0.31 -10.73 -20.77
C GLN A 31 -0.21 -9.28 -20.75
N GLN A 32 -1.47 -9.11 -21.18
CA GLN A 32 -2.13 -7.80 -21.19
C GLN A 32 -2.55 -7.37 -19.78
N ASP A 33 -3.04 -8.29 -18.94
CA ASP A 33 -3.35 -8.02 -17.53
C ASP A 33 -2.11 -7.69 -16.70
N LYS A 34 -0.98 -8.30 -17.01
CA LYS A 34 0.29 -8.03 -16.32
C LYS A 34 0.87 -6.65 -16.69
N MET A 35 0.79 -6.25 -17.97
CA MET A 35 1.19 -4.91 -18.38
C MET A 35 0.29 -3.82 -17.80
N GLN A 36 -1.02 -4.07 -17.68
CA GLN A 36 -1.96 -3.10 -17.14
C GLN A 36 -1.82 -2.95 -15.62
N SER A 37 -1.46 -4.02 -14.89
CA SER A 37 -1.19 -3.96 -13.45
C SER A 37 0.14 -3.25 -13.13
N ASP A 38 1.14 -3.41 -13.97
CA ASP A 38 2.45 -2.75 -13.80
C ASP A 38 2.37 -1.25 -14.15
N THR A 39 1.57 -0.88 -15.17
CA THR A 39 1.33 0.52 -15.53
C THR A 39 0.56 1.24 -14.41
N MET A 40 -0.48 0.62 -13.83
CA MET A 40 -1.23 1.21 -12.69
C MET A 40 -0.36 1.36 -11.43
N LYS A 41 0.59 0.45 -11.19
CA LYS A 41 1.54 0.61 -10.08
C LYS A 41 2.53 1.74 -10.33
N HIS A 42 2.98 1.89 -11.58
CA HIS A 42 3.92 2.93 -11.96
C HIS A 42 3.27 4.32 -11.92
N ASP A 43 2.05 4.45 -12.42
CA ASP A 43 1.28 5.69 -12.36
C ASP A 43 0.95 6.12 -10.93
N LYS A 44 0.67 5.16 -10.03
CA LYS A 44 0.43 5.45 -8.62
C LYS A 44 1.69 5.89 -7.89
N MET A 45 2.86 5.29 -8.20
CA MET A 45 4.15 5.75 -7.67
C MET A 45 4.54 7.14 -8.18
N MET A 46 4.28 7.45 -9.47
CA MET A 46 4.54 8.78 -10.03
C MET A 46 3.59 9.86 -9.47
N GLN A 47 2.35 9.48 -9.11
CA GLN A 47 1.40 10.39 -8.49
C GLN A 47 1.77 10.71 -7.03
N ASP A 48 2.28 9.74 -6.30
CA ASP A 48 2.80 9.93 -4.94
C ASP A 48 4.07 10.81 -4.94
N ASP A 49 4.96 10.67 -5.92
CA ASP A 49 6.15 11.53 -6.07
C ASP A 49 5.79 12.96 -6.50
N LYS A 50 4.74 13.14 -7.31
CA LYS A 50 4.30 14.47 -7.73
C LYS A 50 3.64 15.26 -6.61
N MET A 51 2.96 14.59 -5.66
CA MET A 51 2.45 15.22 -4.43
C MET A 51 3.57 15.67 -3.49
N MET A 52 4.77 15.11 -3.59
CA MET A 52 5.91 15.48 -2.74
C MET A 52 6.57 16.81 -3.12
N HIS A 53 6.31 17.37 -4.32
CA HIS A 53 6.96 18.60 -4.78
C HIS A 53 6.35 19.89 -4.20
N GLU A 54 5.16 19.83 -3.60
CA GLU A 54 4.48 20.99 -3.01
C GLU A 54 4.31 20.90 -1.49
N THR A 55 4.92 19.88 -0.85
CA THR A 55 4.73 19.59 0.57
C THR A 55 5.93 20.04 1.39
N LYS A 56 5.68 20.83 2.42
CA LYS A 56 6.71 21.28 3.36
C LYS A 56 6.95 20.21 4.42
N ALA A 57 8.15 19.62 4.44
CA ALA A 57 8.55 18.74 5.53
C ALA A 57 8.70 19.58 6.82
N LEU A 58 8.12 19.10 7.91
CA LEU A 58 8.13 19.73 9.23
C LEU A 58 9.09 19.00 10.19
N PHE A 59 8.96 17.69 10.23
CA PHE A 59 9.76 16.82 11.12
C PHE A 59 10.17 15.56 10.37
N THR A 60 11.31 15.00 10.75
CA THR A 60 11.77 13.71 10.20
C THR A 60 12.47 12.90 11.27
N GLY A 61 12.46 11.57 11.12
CA GLY A 61 13.14 10.66 12.02
C GLY A 61 13.42 9.31 11.37
N LYS A 62 14.51 8.64 11.75
CA LYS A 62 14.83 7.30 11.32
C LYS A 62 14.31 6.29 12.33
N PHE A 63 13.71 5.20 11.87
CA PHE A 63 13.28 4.12 12.74
C PHE A 63 14.47 3.35 13.33
N HIS A 64 14.33 3.02 14.61
CA HIS A 64 15.18 2.11 15.36
C HIS A 64 14.32 1.03 16.01
N GLY A 65 14.76 -0.22 15.89
CA GLY A 65 14.06 -1.34 16.53
C GLY A 65 14.13 -1.27 18.06
N LYS A 66 13.06 -1.67 18.74
CA LYS A 66 13.00 -1.85 20.20
C LYS A 66 12.86 -3.33 20.55
N VAL A 67 11.67 -3.91 20.45
CA VAL A 67 11.49 -5.37 20.65
C VAL A 67 11.58 -6.14 19.34
N HIS A 68 11.42 -5.45 18.21
CA HIS A 68 11.57 -6.01 16.86
C HIS A 68 12.46 -5.13 16.00
N LYS A 69 13.10 -5.74 15.00
CA LYS A 69 13.84 -4.98 13.99
C LYS A 69 12.83 -4.11 13.23
N THR A 70 13.05 -2.79 13.24
CA THR A 70 12.23 -1.80 12.54
C THR A 70 13.15 -0.84 11.81
N GLU A 71 12.90 -0.62 10.53
CA GLU A 71 13.72 0.18 9.64
C GLU A 71 12.84 1.16 8.85
N GLY A 72 13.46 2.13 8.20
CA GLY A 72 12.81 3.15 7.40
C GLY A 72 12.87 4.53 8.03
N ARG A 73 12.08 5.44 7.49
CA ARG A 73 12.02 6.85 7.91
C ARG A 73 10.59 7.30 8.10
N ALA A 74 10.33 8.04 9.16
CA ALA A 74 9.09 8.77 9.39
C ALA A 74 9.33 10.24 9.00
N THR A 75 8.43 10.84 8.23
CA THR A 75 8.45 12.27 7.91
C THR A 75 7.06 12.83 8.09
N VAL A 76 6.94 13.90 8.86
CA VAL A 76 5.71 14.69 8.99
C VAL A 76 5.83 15.88 8.05
N TYR A 77 4.87 16.06 7.19
CA TYR A 77 4.79 17.19 6.26
C TYR A 77 3.39 17.78 6.20
N GLN A 78 3.26 18.98 5.68
CA GLN A 78 1.96 19.55 5.31
C GLN A 78 1.67 19.22 3.86
N ASP A 79 0.45 18.75 3.59
CA ASP A 79 -0.04 18.59 2.22
C ASP A 79 -0.42 19.95 1.59
N ALA A 80 -0.90 19.93 0.35
CA ALA A 80 -1.31 21.14 -0.38
C ALA A 80 -2.42 21.93 0.32
N ASP A 81 -3.25 21.26 1.13
CA ASP A 81 -4.32 21.86 1.93
C ASP A 81 -3.84 22.36 3.31
N GLY A 82 -2.55 22.21 3.62
CA GLY A 82 -1.96 22.55 4.92
C GLY A 82 -2.23 21.55 6.02
N LYS A 83 -2.77 20.36 5.69
CA LYS A 83 -3.03 19.30 6.67
C LYS A 83 -1.76 18.53 6.97
N PRO A 84 -1.52 18.18 8.25
CA PRO A 84 -0.36 17.39 8.61
C PRO A 84 -0.57 15.91 8.23
N VAL A 85 0.44 15.32 7.59
CA VAL A 85 0.48 13.92 7.16
C VAL A 85 1.79 13.31 7.60
N LEU A 86 1.74 12.11 8.18
CA LEU A 86 2.90 11.28 8.46
C LEU A 86 3.12 10.32 7.30
N ARG A 87 4.30 10.32 6.70
CA ARG A 87 4.76 9.33 5.73
C ARG A 87 5.81 8.43 6.34
N LEU A 88 5.60 7.14 6.20
CA LEU A 88 6.62 6.11 6.42
C LEU A 88 7.23 5.76 5.07
N LYS A 89 8.55 5.89 4.93
CA LYS A 89 9.29 5.59 3.69
C LYS A 89 10.32 4.49 3.94
N ASP A 90 10.45 3.58 2.95
CA ASP A 90 11.34 2.41 3.03
C ASP A 90 11.11 1.61 4.31
N PHE A 91 9.86 1.57 4.74
CA PHE A 91 9.47 1.03 6.03
C PHE A 91 9.48 -0.50 6.03
N LYS A 92 10.01 -1.06 7.12
CA LYS A 92 10.00 -2.51 7.37
C LYS A 92 9.99 -2.80 8.85
N THR A 93 9.11 -3.72 9.26
CA THR A 93 9.03 -4.24 10.63
C THR A 93 8.55 -5.69 10.64
N SER A 94 8.46 -6.31 11.82
CA SER A 94 7.88 -7.64 11.98
C SER A 94 6.36 -7.61 11.98
N ASN A 95 5.74 -8.72 11.63
CA ASN A 95 4.28 -8.90 11.79
C ASN A 95 3.90 -8.92 13.27
N GLY A 96 2.71 -8.43 13.55
CA GLY A 96 2.07 -8.48 14.86
C GLY A 96 0.55 -8.53 14.73
N PRO A 97 -0.16 -9.05 15.75
CA PRO A 97 -1.60 -9.26 15.66
C PRO A 97 -2.44 -7.98 15.72
N ASP A 98 -1.87 -6.89 16.27
CA ASP A 98 -2.59 -5.62 16.45
C ASP A 98 -1.58 -4.46 16.53
N VAL A 99 -0.98 -4.14 15.38
CA VAL A 99 0.09 -3.15 15.29
C VAL A 99 -0.46 -1.82 14.80
N HIS A 100 -0.10 -0.76 15.50
CA HIS A 100 -0.57 0.60 15.28
C HIS A 100 0.58 1.58 15.09
N VAL A 101 0.29 2.69 14.41
CA VAL A 101 1.19 3.84 14.28
C VAL A 101 0.73 4.92 15.26
N VAL A 102 1.62 5.35 16.13
CA VAL A 102 1.29 6.23 17.26
C VAL A 102 2.29 7.38 17.35
N LEU A 103 1.79 8.61 17.52
CA LEU A 103 2.60 9.77 17.91
C LEU A 103 2.65 9.84 19.43
N VAL A 104 3.83 10.08 20.00
CA VAL A 104 4.04 10.22 21.45
C VAL A 104 4.98 11.37 21.76
N ALA A 105 4.94 11.87 23.01
CA ALA A 105 5.92 12.81 23.51
C ALA A 105 7.34 12.22 23.43
N ALA A 106 8.36 13.06 23.26
CA ALA A 106 9.75 12.64 23.01
C ALA A 106 10.29 11.70 24.11
N ASN A 107 9.94 11.95 25.37
CA ASN A 107 10.36 11.14 26.51
C ASN A 107 9.76 9.73 26.56
N ALA A 108 8.67 9.48 25.82
CA ALA A 108 8.05 8.17 25.72
C ALA A 108 8.68 7.30 24.60
N GLY A 109 9.47 7.88 23.71
CA GLY A 109 10.10 7.17 22.58
C GLY A 109 11.10 6.10 22.99
N ASP A 110 11.68 6.16 24.19
CA ASP A 110 12.65 5.17 24.67
C ASP A 110 12.03 3.95 25.35
N ALA A 111 10.73 3.99 25.63
CA ALA A 111 10.04 2.91 26.29
C ALA A 111 9.91 1.66 25.39
N LYS A 112 9.99 0.47 25.97
CA LYS A 112 9.65 -0.81 25.29
C LYS A 112 8.15 -1.12 25.33
N SER A 113 7.41 -0.41 26.17
CA SER A 113 5.96 -0.50 26.35
C SER A 113 5.41 0.88 26.66
N LEU A 114 4.14 1.13 26.36
CA LEU A 114 3.47 2.38 26.70
C LEU A 114 2.75 2.27 28.04
N LYS A 115 2.86 3.31 28.86
CA LYS A 115 2.04 3.48 30.06
C LYS A 115 0.66 4.00 29.67
N SER A 116 -0.36 3.71 30.48
CA SER A 116 -1.73 4.15 30.23
C SER A 116 -1.91 5.67 30.21
N ASP A 117 -1.06 6.39 30.96
CA ASP A 117 -1.04 7.85 31.08
C ASP A 117 -0.13 8.55 30.05
N THR A 118 0.49 7.81 29.14
CA THR A 118 1.32 8.41 28.10
C THR A 118 0.45 9.20 27.12
N GLU A 119 0.73 10.51 26.99
CA GLU A 119 0.09 11.36 25.98
C GLU A 119 0.46 10.84 24.59
N ARG A 120 -0.57 10.46 23.82
CA ARG A 120 -0.40 9.86 22.52
C ARG A 120 -1.54 10.18 21.59
N ILE A 121 -1.27 10.16 20.29
CA ILE A 121 -2.27 10.16 19.23
C ILE A 121 -2.06 8.90 18.39
N GLU A 122 -3.08 8.08 18.32
CA GLU A 122 -3.12 6.93 17.44
C GLU A 122 -3.53 7.38 16.04
N LEU A 123 -2.67 7.12 15.04
CA LEU A 123 -2.92 7.47 13.65
C LEU A 123 -3.63 6.34 12.89
N GLY A 124 -3.69 5.15 13.50
CA GLY A 124 -4.39 3.99 12.98
C GLY A 124 -3.55 2.73 12.92
N LYS A 125 -4.18 1.65 12.47
CA LYS A 125 -3.52 0.35 12.31
C LYS A 125 -2.45 0.40 11.22
N LEU A 126 -1.35 -0.31 11.46
CA LEU A 126 -0.32 -0.51 10.45
C LEU A 126 -0.91 -1.24 9.24
N ARG A 127 -0.84 -0.63 8.06
CA ARG A 127 -1.45 -1.18 6.83
C ARG A 127 -0.68 -2.36 6.26
N GLY A 128 0.61 -2.42 6.56
CA GLY A 128 1.51 -3.50 6.15
C GLY A 128 2.83 -3.41 6.89
N ASN A 129 3.52 -4.52 7.03
CA ASN A 129 4.82 -4.57 7.71
C ASN A 129 6.00 -4.14 6.82
N GLU A 130 5.76 -3.89 5.54
CA GLU A 130 6.76 -3.41 4.57
C GLU A 130 6.13 -2.40 3.61
N GLY A 131 6.97 -1.46 3.11
CA GLY A 131 6.61 -0.50 2.07
C GLY A 131 6.21 0.88 2.59
N ASP A 132 6.00 1.79 1.66
CA ASP A 132 5.65 3.18 1.95
C ASP A 132 4.18 3.29 2.36
N GLN A 133 3.91 4.12 3.39
CA GLN A 133 2.57 4.29 3.95
C GLN A 133 2.37 5.73 4.43
N ASN A 134 1.16 6.26 4.25
CA ASN A 134 0.79 7.60 4.71
C ASN A 134 -0.32 7.49 5.76
N TYR A 135 -0.26 8.36 6.77
CA TYR A 135 -1.24 8.47 7.85
C TYR A 135 -1.62 9.92 8.04
N GLU A 136 -2.92 10.21 8.05
CA GLU A 136 -3.41 11.54 8.36
C GLU A 136 -3.23 11.82 9.86
N ILE A 137 -2.73 13.01 10.17
CA ILE A 137 -2.66 13.50 11.54
C ILE A 137 -3.90 14.38 11.75
N PRO A 138 -4.65 14.24 12.86
CA PRO A 138 -5.83 15.05 13.11
C PRO A 138 -5.53 16.55 13.00
N ALA A 139 -6.39 17.28 12.30
CA ALA A 139 -6.24 18.73 12.15
C ALA A 139 -6.24 19.42 13.52
N GLY A 140 -5.39 20.45 13.66
CA GLY A 140 -5.23 21.17 14.92
C GLY A 140 -4.33 20.47 15.95
N THR A 141 -3.72 19.34 15.59
CA THR A 141 -2.70 18.69 16.44
C THR A 141 -1.50 19.62 16.65
N ASP A 142 -1.17 19.91 17.89
CA ASP A 142 0.08 20.60 18.22
C ASP A 142 1.26 19.63 18.11
N LEU A 143 1.89 19.61 16.94
CA LEU A 143 3.01 18.72 16.65
C LEU A 143 4.24 18.97 17.52
N THR A 144 4.34 20.13 18.19
CA THR A 144 5.48 20.43 19.07
C THR A 144 5.50 19.61 20.34
N LYS A 145 4.35 19.03 20.71
CA LYS A 145 4.22 18.13 21.86
C LYS A 145 4.68 16.70 21.57
N PHE A 146 4.74 16.33 20.30
CA PHE A 146 5.07 14.98 19.88
C PHE A 146 6.47 14.91 19.32
N GLY A 147 7.31 14.12 19.97
CA GLY A 147 8.73 14.00 19.59
C GLY A 147 9.11 12.63 19.05
N ALA A 148 8.17 11.69 18.90
CA ALA A 148 8.47 10.39 18.33
C ALA A 148 7.25 9.73 17.66
N VAL A 149 7.54 8.92 16.64
CA VAL A 149 6.58 7.96 16.06
C VAL A 149 6.92 6.56 16.56
N LEU A 150 5.93 5.86 17.08
CA LEU A 150 6.06 4.48 17.50
C LEU A 150 5.31 3.55 16.55
N ILE A 151 5.90 2.38 16.34
CA ILE A 151 5.21 1.20 15.82
C ILE A 151 4.91 0.34 17.05
N TYR A 152 3.64 0.26 17.41
CA TYR A 152 3.20 -0.25 18.70
C TYR A 152 2.18 -1.38 18.54
N CYS A 153 2.43 -2.50 19.19
CA CYS A 153 1.49 -3.61 19.26
C CYS A 153 0.65 -3.48 20.53
N GLU A 154 -0.64 -3.14 20.36
CA GLU A 154 -1.54 -2.91 21.48
C GLU A 154 -1.78 -4.18 22.30
N ARG A 155 -2.02 -5.30 21.61
CA ARG A 155 -2.30 -6.59 22.26
C ARG A 155 -1.22 -7.04 23.24
N PHE A 156 0.04 -6.72 22.98
CA PHE A 156 1.17 -7.12 23.82
C PHE A 156 1.78 -5.97 24.62
N ASN A 157 1.21 -4.77 24.49
CA ASN A 157 1.79 -3.54 25.03
C ASN A 157 3.30 -3.44 24.70
N ALA A 158 3.65 -3.62 23.43
CA ALA A 158 5.04 -3.74 23.01
C ALA A 158 5.37 -2.72 21.90
N VAL A 159 6.42 -1.93 22.10
CA VAL A 159 6.96 -1.03 21.09
C VAL A 159 7.90 -1.81 20.18
N PHE A 160 7.51 -2.00 18.93
CA PHE A 160 8.32 -2.68 17.91
C PHE A 160 9.51 -1.82 17.50
N GLY A 161 9.27 -0.55 17.25
CA GLY A 161 10.29 0.41 16.86
C GLY A 161 9.86 1.85 17.10
N VAL A 162 10.82 2.74 17.08
CA VAL A 162 10.66 4.18 17.32
C VAL A 162 11.42 4.99 16.29
N ALA A 163 10.83 6.08 15.83
CA ALA A 163 11.50 7.13 15.07
C ALA A 163 11.40 8.44 15.88
N PRO A 164 12.48 8.87 16.58
CA PRO A 164 12.54 10.19 17.17
C PRO A 164 12.40 11.25 16.08
N LEU A 165 11.55 12.24 16.30
CA LEU A 165 11.27 13.29 15.34
C LEU A 165 12.13 14.52 15.63
N GLU A 166 12.86 14.98 14.63
CA GLU A 166 13.64 16.21 14.64
C GLU A 166 13.05 17.19 13.64
N LYS A 167 13.16 18.50 13.90
CA LYS A 167 12.74 19.51 12.91
C LYS A 167 13.57 19.35 11.64
N PHE A 168 12.87 19.48 10.51
CA PHE A 168 13.49 19.44 9.20
C PHE A 168 14.19 20.75 8.87
#